data_c399213d832ab627631771fdd6506cfc
#
_entry.id   c399213d832ab627631771fdd6506cfc
#
_cell.length_a   1.000
_cell.length_b   1.000
_cell.length_c   1.000
_cell.angle_alpha   90.00
_cell.angle_beta   90.00
_cell.angle_gamma   90.00
#
_symmetry.space_group_name_H-M   'P 1'
#
loop_
_entity.id
_entity.type
_entity.pdbx_description
1 polymer ?
#
loop_
_entity_poly.entity_id
_entity_poly.type
_entity_poly.pdbx_seq_one_letter_code
_entity_poly.pdbx_strand_id
1 'polypeptide(L)'
;MKKFVMLVLALVLCMNMVAFSAVAETAYNDLPFKTVDLEESDPDYYAQLLEAEIYNYKMVRNYPTLFEEEAWDLAQTSGNLLLTMYTANLTDEEKATIAAARDAVAALAKAQLKPFEGIDGEVLYIWGDDMPVTTENVEAGFTVDSYDNADFRPFLVPYLVSDQSQAKGTLIVLSGGGNTTRSNPNEAYRVAPAFLDLGYNCFVLQRRVEPYNNEDIVMDLQRSVRYIKYHAPEWGIDLENTLLGATGFSGGAGNLCTLMEKFYGDITPDQFDTDYVCDEIDAVNSDLDIAIPIYSGRPLETDNPNIPHIFTAVGADDNIGEMNGYDKCIDMFLQMREIPNVNPELHIYAQNGHGFGAGNAGTSSMSWIPTADLYMQKVMGLAEVNYEGEIPVEYVLTQDILVDWFPTGETTVNVYTNADHSKVLYTFFGWGENIMVEGLLINDRVADVTYDSVGYFEADAPLMWELVDPNAWVPVA
;
A
#
# COMPACT_ATOMS: atom_id res chain seq x y z
N MET A 1 -24.64 19.60 19.23
CA MET A 1 -24.11 18.66 18.25
C MET A 1 -25.20 18.06 17.36
N LYS A 2 -26.25 17.38 17.90
CA LYS A 2 -27.36 16.78 17.08
C LYS A 2 -27.99 17.75 16.07
N LYS A 3 -28.30 19.00 16.46
CA LYS A 3 -28.86 20.02 15.54
C LYS A 3 -27.88 20.48 14.45
N PHE A 4 -26.59 20.34 14.67
CA PHE A 4 -25.56 20.70 13.69
C PHE A 4 -25.43 19.61 12.61
N VAL A 5 -25.51 18.34 13.01
CA VAL A 5 -25.47 17.19 12.07
C VAL A 5 -26.71 17.22 11.15
N MET A 6 -27.92 17.46 11.68
CA MET A 6 -29.12 17.62 10.85
C MET A 6 -29.05 18.81 9.89
N LEU A 7 -28.42 19.91 10.30
CA LEU A 7 -28.26 21.08 9.43
C LEU A 7 -27.29 20.79 8.28
N VAL A 8 -26.21 20.03 8.56
CA VAL A 8 -25.23 19.61 7.55
C VAL A 8 -25.86 18.61 6.56
N LEU A 9 -26.60 17.60 7.04
CA LEU A 9 -27.33 16.68 6.17
C LEU A 9 -28.37 17.39 5.30
N ALA A 10 -29.15 18.34 5.87
CA ALA A 10 -30.15 19.09 5.12
C ALA A 10 -29.54 20.06 4.10
N LEU A 11 -28.40 20.66 4.42
CA LEU A 11 -27.67 21.56 3.49
C LEU A 11 -27.05 20.78 2.32
N VAL A 12 -26.52 19.59 2.58
CA VAL A 12 -25.93 18.73 1.53
C VAL A 12 -27.02 18.17 0.62
N LEU A 13 -28.18 17.78 1.16
CA LEU A 13 -29.33 17.34 0.36
C LEU A 13 -29.91 18.48 -0.54
N CYS A 14 -29.84 19.72 -0.10
CA CYS A 14 -30.33 20.89 -0.89
C CYS A 14 -29.35 21.33 -1.98
N MET A 15 -28.07 21.00 -1.90
CA MET A 15 -27.05 21.42 -2.88
C MET A 15 -26.89 20.45 -4.07
N ASN A 16 -27.39 19.24 -4.00
CA ASN A 16 -27.17 18.18 -5.00
C ASN A 16 -28.34 17.94 -5.99
N MET A 17 -29.16 18.93 -6.30
CA MET A 17 -30.02 18.88 -7.49
C MET A 17 -29.24 19.31 -8.76
N VAL A 18 -28.11 18.73 -9.03
CA VAL A 18 -27.45 18.83 -10.33
C VAL A 18 -27.85 17.61 -11.17
N ALA A 19 -28.39 17.87 -12.34
CA ALA A 19 -28.83 16.85 -13.27
C ALA A 19 -27.68 15.94 -13.70
N PHE A 20 -27.70 14.67 -13.29
CA PHE A 20 -26.80 13.65 -13.81
C PHE A 20 -27.31 13.14 -15.15
N SER A 21 -26.47 13.21 -16.18
CA SER A 21 -26.71 12.57 -17.48
C SER A 21 -26.46 11.05 -17.36
N ALA A 22 -27.30 10.27 -18.02
CA ALA A 22 -27.18 8.81 -18.05
C ALA A 22 -25.83 8.36 -18.60
N VAL A 23 -25.10 7.57 -17.83
CA VAL A 23 -23.82 6.98 -18.20
C VAL A 23 -23.84 5.46 -17.97
N ALA A 24 -23.03 4.77 -18.72
CA ALA A 24 -22.95 3.33 -18.94
C ALA A 24 -23.17 2.45 -17.69
N GLU A 25 -23.86 1.33 -17.90
CA GLU A 25 -23.99 0.24 -16.93
C GLU A 25 -22.59 -0.25 -16.53
N THR A 26 -22.29 -0.18 -15.25
CA THR A 26 -21.02 -0.61 -14.67
C THR A 26 -21.25 -1.84 -13.79
N ALA A 27 -20.22 -2.62 -13.51
CA ALA A 27 -20.29 -3.80 -12.62
C ALA A 27 -20.95 -3.52 -11.26
N TYR A 28 -20.97 -2.26 -10.84
CA TYR A 28 -21.67 -1.81 -9.63
C TYR A 28 -23.18 -2.01 -9.68
N ASN A 29 -23.82 -1.95 -10.86
CA ASN A 29 -25.27 -2.17 -11.01
C ASN A 29 -25.68 -3.63 -10.72
N ASP A 30 -24.71 -4.55 -10.71
CA ASP A 30 -24.95 -5.98 -10.44
C ASP A 30 -24.78 -6.32 -8.95
N LEU A 31 -24.48 -5.35 -8.08
CA LEU A 31 -24.43 -5.59 -6.64
C LEU A 31 -25.81 -5.95 -6.10
N PRO A 32 -25.92 -7.01 -5.28
CA PRO A 32 -27.20 -7.51 -4.80
C PRO A 32 -27.79 -6.65 -3.68
N PHE A 33 -28.13 -5.39 -3.99
CA PHE A 33 -28.75 -4.49 -3.02
C PHE A 33 -30.08 -5.04 -2.51
N LYS A 34 -30.28 -4.96 -1.21
CA LYS A 34 -31.56 -5.29 -0.57
C LYS A 34 -32.52 -4.12 -0.65
N THR A 35 -33.76 -4.44 -0.94
CA THR A 35 -34.91 -3.51 -0.93
C THR A 35 -35.93 -3.97 0.09
N VAL A 36 -36.75 -3.03 0.57
CA VAL A 36 -37.85 -3.33 1.49
C VAL A 36 -39.15 -3.23 0.73
N ASP A 37 -39.94 -4.32 0.75
CA ASP A 37 -41.23 -4.44 0.05
C ASP A 37 -42.42 -3.99 0.91
N LEU A 38 -42.19 -3.38 2.08
CA LEU A 38 -43.25 -2.87 2.96
C LEU A 38 -43.56 -1.41 2.63
N GLU A 39 -44.81 -1.03 2.89
CA GLU A 39 -45.20 0.38 2.84
C GLU A 39 -44.67 1.12 4.09
N GLU A 40 -44.32 2.41 3.96
CA GLU A 40 -43.77 3.22 5.05
C GLU A 40 -44.72 3.30 6.28
N SER A 41 -46.01 3.06 6.09
CA SER A 41 -47.03 2.99 7.16
C SER A 41 -46.98 1.70 7.98
N ASP A 42 -46.27 0.67 7.52
CA ASP A 42 -46.07 -0.58 8.23
C ASP A 42 -45.20 -0.37 9.47
N PRO A 43 -45.59 -0.90 10.65
CA PRO A 43 -44.80 -0.77 11.87
C PRO A 43 -43.38 -1.31 11.76
N ASP A 44 -43.12 -2.29 10.91
CA ASP A 44 -41.85 -2.96 10.76
C ASP A 44 -41.00 -2.35 9.63
N TYR A 45 -41.53 -1.40 8.86
CA TYR A 45 -40.84 -0.80 7.70
C TYR A 45 -39.47 -0.26 8.02
N TYR A 46 -39.37 0.62 9.03
CA TYR A 46 -38.08 1.26 9.36
C TYR A 46 -37.09 0.30 10.00
N ALA A 47 -37.53 -0.76 10.67
CA ALA A 47 -36.63 -1.79 11.18
C ALA A 47 -36.03 -2.60 10.02
N GLN A 48 -36.84 -3.01 9.06
CA GLN A 48 -36.34 -3.70 7.87
C GLN A 48 -35.53 -2.80 6.96
N LEU A 49 -35.88 -1.51 6.86
CA LEU A 49 -35.12 -0.55 6.10
C LEU A 49 -33.72 -0.34 6.72
N LEU A 50 -33.61 -0.23 8.04
CA LEU A 50 -32.32 -0.13 8.71
C LEU A 50 -31.42 -1.34 8.40
N GLU A 51 -31.97 -2.56 8.51
CA GLU A 51 -31.22 -3.78 8.20
C GLU A 51 -30.78 -3.84 6.73
N ALA A 52 -31.68 -3.47 5.80
CA ALA A 52 -31.37 -3.42 4.38
C ALA A 52 -30.28 -2.39 4.07
N GLU A 53 -30.38 -1.20 4.64
CA GLU A 53 -29.41 -0.13 4.38
C GLU A 53 -28.05 -0.37 5.06
N ILE A 54 -28.00 -1.04 6.21
CA ILE A 54 -26.72 -1.53 6.77
C ILE A 54 -26.06 -2.52 5.80
N TYR A 55 -26.86 -3.45 5.26
CA TYR A 55 -26.34 -4.40 4.26
C TYR A 55 -25.84 -3.69 3.02
N ASN A 56 -26.60 -2.78 2.46
CA ASN A 56 -26.26 -2.03 1.25
C ASN A 56 -25.01 -1.17 1.47
N TYR A 57 -24.90 -0.51 2.63
CA TYR A 57 -23.71 0.26 2.98
C TYR A 57 -22.46 -0.64 3.09
N LYS A 58 -22.57 -1.82 3.69
CA LYS A 58 -21.44 -2.78 3.76
C LYS A 58 -20.97 -3.20 2.37
N MET A 59 -21.86 -3.31 1.39
CA MET A 59 -21.49 -3.59 0.01
C MET A 59 -20.68 -2.44 -0.60
N VAL A 60 -21.16 -1.21 -0.51
CA VAL A 60 -20.51 -0.06 -1.18
C VAL A 60 -19.23 0.39 -0.51
N ARG A 61 -19.08 0.29 0.80
CA ARG A 61 -17.89 0.79 1.52
C ARG A 61 -16.59 0.13 1.11
N ASN A 62 -16.65 -0.97 0.39
CA ASN A 62 -15.48 -1.67 -0.14
C ASN A 62 -14.97 -1.07 -1.47
N TYR A 63 -15.67 -0.09 -2.05
CA TYR A 63 -15.39 0.46 -3.37
C TYR A 63 -15.17 1.99 -3.41
N PRO A 64 -14.51 2.63 -2.42
CA PRO A 64 -14.49 4.09 -2.30
C PRO A 64 -13.83 4.79 -3.49
N THR A 65 -12.79 4.18 -4.07
CA THR A 65 -12.02 4.78 -5.18
C THR A 65 -12.75 4.78 -6.51
N LEU A 66 -13.88 4.08 -6.58
CA LEU A 66 -14.70 3.99 -7.78
C LEU A 66 -15.73 5.12 -7.87
N PHE A 67 -15.82 5.99 -6.84
CA PHE A 67 -16.83 7.04 -6.74
C PHE A 67 -16.20 8.42 -6.66
N GLU A 68 -16.99 9.44 -6.97
CA GLU A 68 -16.64 10.81 -6.65
C GLU A 68 -16.52 10.98 -5.12
N GLU A 69 -15.45 11.66 -4.68
CA GLU A 69 -15.07 11.79 -3.26
C GLU A 69 -16.21 12.33 -2.39
N GLU A 70 -16.88 13.40 -2.85
CA GLU A 70 -18.00 14.01 -2.10
C GLU A 70 -19.18 13.06 -1.91
N ALA A 71 -19.51 12.28 -2.93
CA ALA A 71 -20.60 11.29 -2.86
C ALA A 71 -20.22 10.12 -1.95
N TRP A 72 -18.97 9.69 -2.01
CA TRP A 72 -18.43 8.65 -1.14
C TRP A 72 -18.44 9.08 0.33
N ASP A 73 -17.92 10.27 0.64
CA ASP A 73 -17.88 10.80 2.01
C ASP A 73 -19.26 10.93 2.63
N LEU A 74 -20.26 11.33 1.82
CA LEU A 74 -21.64 11.40 2.26
C LEU A 74 -22.21 10.02 2.62
N ALA A 75 -22.02 9.04 1.74
CA ALA A 75 -22.48 7.68 1.97
C ALA A 75 -21.79 7.03 3.17
N GLN A 76 -20.48 7.25 3.32
CA GLN A 76 -19.70 6.75 4.45
C GLN A 76 -20.16 7.38 5.77
N THR A 77 -20.34 8.69 5.80
CA THR A 77 -20.81 9.39 7.00
C THR A 77 -22.21 8.90 7.41
N SER A 78 -23.12 8.78 6.45
CA SER A 78 -24.49 8.33 6.69
C SER A 78 -24.52 6.85 7.11
N GLY A 79 -23.79 6.01 6.41
CA GLY A 79 -23.72 4.57 6.70
C GLY A 79 -23.11 4.25 8.06
N ASN A 80 -22.06 4.99 8.47
CA ASN A 80 -21.48 4.84 9.81
C ASN A 80 -22.48 5.19 10.93
N LEU A 81 -23.43 6.11 10.69
CA LEU A 81 -24.50 6.41 11.65
C LEU A 81 -25.46 5.23 11.77
N LEU A 82 -25.76 4.54 10.67
CA LEU A 82 -26.67 3.36 10.68
C LEU A 82 -26.11 2.26 11.60
N LEU A 83 -24.80 2.03 11.59
CA LEU A 83 -24.15 1.00 12.40
C LEU A 83 -24.27 1.25 13.91
N THR A 84 -24.69 2.45 14.32
CA THR A 84 -24.91 2.80 15.74
C THR A 84 -26.37 2.70 16.17
N MET A 85 -27.27 2.31 15.27
CA MET A 85 -28.72 2.27 15.53
C MET A 85 -29.18 0.86 15.84
N TYR A 86 -30.25 0.79 16.61
CA TYR A 86 -30.93 -0.47 16.96
C TYR A 86 -32.35 -0.43 16.43
N THR A 87 -32.83 -1.56 15.88
CA THR A 87 -34.17 -1.69 15.31
C THR A 87 -35.30 -1.48 16.29
N ALA A 88 -35.06 -1.64 17.61
CA ALA A 88 -36.06 -1.45 18.63
C ALA A 88 -36.25 0.03 19.00
N ASN A 89 -37.48 0.52 18.86
CA ASN A 89 -37.89 1.87 19.27
C ASN A 89 -37.19 3.03 18.54
N LEU A 90 -37.09 2.97 17.23
CA LEU A 90 -36.55 4.04 16.41
C LEU A 90 -37.35 5.34 16.60
N THR A 91 -36.65 6.41 16.91
CA THR A 91 -37.22 7.76 16.99
C THR A 91 -37.47 8.34 15.58
N ASP A 92 -38.31 9.36 15.46
CA ASP A 92 -38.54 10.02 14.16
C ASP A 92 -37.26 10.65 13.57
N GLU A 93 -36.29 11.06 14.43
CA GLU A 93 -34.98 11.55 14.01
C GLU A 93 -34.11 10.42 13.42
N GLU A 94 -34.13 9.24 14.02
CA GLU A 94 -33.42 8.05 13.54
C GLU A 94 -34.04 7.54 12.21
N LYS A 95 -35.35 7.51 12.09
CA LYS A 95 -36.04 7.17 10.84
C LYS A 95 -35.68 8.10 9.70
N ALA A 96 -35.61 9.41 9.96
CA ALA A 96 -35.17 10.39 8.97
C ALA A 96 -33.69 10.19 8.57
N THR A 97 -32.85 9.79 9.51
CA THR A 97 -31.43 9.47 9.25
C THR A 97 -31.30 8.22 8.38
N ILE A 98 -32.08 7.18 8.65
CA ILE A 98 -32.09 5.95 7.83
C ILE A 98 -32.52 6.26 6.39
N ALA A 99 -33.58 7.06 6.21
CA ALA A 99 -34.05 7.47 4.90
C ALA A 99 -32.97 8.29 4.14
N ALA A 100 -32.27 9.20 4.83
CA ALA A 100 -31.19 9.98 4.24
C ALA A 100 -29.99 9.10 3.84
N ALA A 101 -29.65 8.09 4.65
CA ALA A 101 -28.58 7.16 4.33
C ALA A 101 -28.94 6.27 3.12
N ARG A 102 -30.18 5.77 3.06
CA ARG A 102 -30.69 5.10 1.87
C ARG A 102 -30.51 5.94 0.61
N ASP A 103 -30.92 7.20 0.66
CA ASP A 103 -30.84 8.10 -0.48
C ASP A 103 -29.37 8.39 -0.88
N ALA A 104 -28.46 8.48 0.09
CA ALA A 104 -27.02 8.64 -0.15
C ALA A 104 -26.41 7.40 -0.80
N VAL A 105 -26.71 6.20 -0.31
CA VAL A 105 -26.26 4.92 -0.90
C VAL A 105 -26.85 4.73 -2.30
N ALA A 106 -28.13 5.04 -2.49
CA ALA A 106 -28.76 4.99 -3.81
C ALA A 106 -28.17 6.01 -4.80
N ALA A 107 -27.68 7.14 -4.33
CA ALA A 107 -26.98 8.10 -5.15
C ALA A 107 -25.61 7.57 -5.60
N LEU A 108 -24.87 6.87 -4.72
CA LEU A 108 -23.63 6.17 -5.09
C LEU A 108 -23.86 5.13 -6.17
N ALA A 109 -24.93 4.34 -6.07
CA ALA A 109 -25.28 3.33 -7.07
C ALA A 109 -25.48 3.91 -8.49
N LYS A 110 -25.68 5.22 -8.60
CA LYS A 110 -25.79 5.96 -9.85
C LYS A 110 -24.55 6.82 -10.16
N ALA A 111 -23.61 6.90 -9.23
CA ALA A 111 -22.37 7.62 -9.43
C ALA A 111 -21.45 6.86 -10.40
N GLN A 112 -20.79 7.60 -11.25
CA GLN A 112 -19.89 7.04 -12.24
C GLN A 112 -18.65 6.48 -11.54
N LEU A 113 -18.30 5.23 -11.83
CA LEU A 113 -17.00 4.70 -11.48
C LEU A 113 -15.92 5.45 -12.25
N LYS A 114 -14.83 5.84 -11.56
CA LYS A 114 -13.64 6.33 -12.26
C LYS A 114 -13.10 5.19 -13.12
N PRO A 115 -12.92 5.37 -14.42
CA PRO A 115 -12.35 4.31 -15.24
C PRO A 115 -10.90 4.06 -14.79
N PHE A 116 -10.54 2.81 -14.60
CA PHE A 116 -9.15 2.41 -14.51
C PHE A 116 -8.60 2.32 -15.94
N GLU A 117 -7.50 3.03 -16.19
CA GLU A 117 -6.83 2.89 -17.48
C GLU A 117 -6.26 1.47 -17.60
N GLY A 118 -6.66 0.75 -18.65
CA GLY A 118 -6.15 -0.60 -18.97
C GLY A 118 -7.00 -1.79 -18.53
N ILE A 119 -7.83 -1.62 -17.53
CA ILE A 119 -8.82 -2.64 -17.12
C ILE A 119 -10.13 -1.90 -16.90
N ASP A 120 -11.02 -1.91 -17.86
CA ASP A 120 -12.26 -1.13 -18.05
C ASP A 120 -13.14 -0.91 -16.78
N GLY A 121 -12.55 -0.37 -15.69
CA GLY A 121 -13.24 -0.05 -14.45
C GLY A 121 -13.79 -1.26 -13.68
N GLU A 122 -13.42 -2.47 -14.05
CA GLU A 122 -13.91 -3.68 -13.43
C GLU A 122 -13.18 -3.95 -12.10
N VAL A 123 -13.97 -4.37 -11.12
CA VAL A 123 -13.45 -4.99 -9.91
C VAL A 123 -13.07 -6.43 -10.23
N LEU A 124 -11.82 -6.80 -9.93
CA LEU A 124 -11.29 -8.11 -10.29
C LEU A 124 -11.55 -9.12 -9.17
N TYR A 125 -12.61 -9.89 -9.26
CA TYR A 125 -12.85 -11.00 -8.33
C TYR A 125 -11.80 -12.08 -8.52
N ILE A 126 -11.08 -12.43 -7.44
CA ILE A 126 -9.94 -13.35 -7.51
C ILE A 126 -10.33 -14.82 -7.46
N TRP A 127 -11.50 -15.13 -6.95
CA TRP A 127 -12.08 -16.47 -6.93
C TRP A 127 -13.23 -16.59 -7.91
N GLY A 128 -13.41 -17.80 -8.48
CA GLY A 128 -14.57 -18.16 -9.27
C GLY A 128 -15.86 -18.29 -8.44
N ASP A 129 -16.72 -19.23 -8.80
CA ASP A 129 -17.92 -19.51 -8.04
C ASP A 129 -17.61 -20.19 -6.69
N ASP A 130 -16.50 -20.96 -6.65
CA ASP A 130 -16.03 -21.65 -5.46
C ASP A 130 -14.74 -20.97 -4.95
N MET A 131 -14.61 -20.82 -3.63
CA MET A 131 -13.41 -20.36 -2.96
C MET A 131 -13.09 -21.29 -1.77
N PRO A 132 -11.81 -21.54 -1.44
CA PRO A 132 -11.45 -22.40 -0.33
C PRO A 132 -11.88 -21.77 1.01
N VAL A 133 -12.43 -22.57 1.91
CA VAL A 133 -12.89 -22.17 3.23
C VAL A 133 -12.52 -23.23 4.26
N THR A 134 -11.63 -22.88 5.15
CA THR A 134 -11.21 -23.74 6.27
C THR A 134 -11.92 -23.40 7.58
N THR A 135 -12.64 -22.26 7.60
CA THR A 135 -13.44 -21.84 8.76
C THR A 135 -14.68 -22.71 8.91
N GLU A 136 -14.77 -23.42 10.04
CA GLU A 136 -15.95 -24.23 10.34
C GLU A 136 -17.21 -23.37 10.57
N ASN A 137 -18.33 -23.72 9.93
CA ASN A 137 -19.62 -23.05 10.09
C ASN A 137 -19.56 -21.52 9.91
N VAL A 138 -18.78 -21.04 8.98
CA VAL A 138 -18.54 -19.61 8.77
C VAL A 138 -19.83 -18.78 8.62
N GLU A 139 -20.85 -19.32 7.95
CA GLU A 139 -22.16 -18.63 7.78
C GLU A 139 -22.81 -18.27 9.12
N ALA A 140 -22.70 -19.15 10.13
CA ALA A 140 -23.24 -18.91 11.46
C ALA A 140 -22.41 -17.87 12.27
N GLY A 141 -21.20 -17.56 11.81
CA GLY A 141 -20.32 -16.55 12.39
C GLY A 141 -20.69 -15.11 11.97
N PHE A 142 -21.43 -14.95 10.86
CA PHE A 142 -21.85 -13.62 10.41
C PHE A 142 -22.97 -13.08 11.29
N THR A 143 -22.81 -11.83 11.71
CA THR A 143 -23.77 -11.08 12.50
C THR A 143 -23.97 -9.67 11.91
N VAL A 144 -24.93 -8.92 12.43
CA VAL A 144 -25.10 -7.51 12.05
C VAL A 144 -23.83 -6.67 12.31
N ASP A 145 -23.04 -7.05 13.32
CA ASP A 145 -21.79 -6.36 13.68
C ASP A 145 -20.58 -6.80 12.83
N SER A 146 -20.72 -7.87 12.04
CA SER A 146 -19.63 -8.32 11.15
C SER A 146 -19.28 -7.21 10.14
N TYR A 147 -17.99 -7.10 9.82
CA TYR A 147 -17.54 -6.08 8.86
C TYR A 147 -18.18 -6.28 7.48
N ASP A 148 -18.10 -7.48 6.94
CA ASP A 148 -18.72 -7.84 5.65
C ASP A 148 -20.04 -8.58 5.83
N ASN A 149 -20.76 -8.73 4.72
CA ASN A 149 -21.90 -9.64 4.59
C ASN A 149 -21.40 -11.04 4.23
N ALA A 150 -22.25 -12.06 4.44
CA ALA A 150 -21.90 -13.45 4.16
C ALA A 150 -21.61 -13.74 2.68
N ASP A 151 -22.14 -12.94 1.77
CA ASP A 151 -21.95 -13.01 0.33
C ASP A 151 -20.77 -12.16 -0.19
N PHE A 152 -19.93 -11.65 0.71
CA PHE A 152 -18.72 -10.95 0.31
C PHE A 152 -17.78 -11.87 -0.46
N ARG A 153 -17.30 -11.39 -1.60
CA ARG A 153 -16.31 -12.07 -2.44
C ARG A 153 -15.02 -11.24 -2.50
N PRO A 154 -13.86 -11.85 -2.26
CA PRO A 154 -12.57 -11.16 -2.36
C PRO A 154 -12.26 -10.66 -3.76
N PHE A 155 -11.68 -9.45 -3.85
CA PHE A 155 -11.38 -8.83 -5.13
C PHE A 155 -10.18 -7.89 -5.05
N LEU A 156 -9.64 -7.54 -6.22
CA LEU A 156 -8.61 -6.54 -6.40
C LEU A 156 -9.18 -5.26 -6.99
N VAL A 157 -8.68 -4.12 -6.51
CA VAL A 157 -8.93 -2.80 -7.09
C VAL A 157 -7.63 -2.34 -7.76
N PRO A 158 -7.57 -2.29 -9.10
CA PRO A 158 -6.37 -1.93 -9.83
C PRO A 158 -6.13 -0.41 -9.86
N TYR A 159 -4.86 -0.03 -9.80
CA TYR A 159 -4.31 1.29 -10.08
C TYR A 159 -3.15 1.09 -11.03
N LEU A 160 -3.34 1.36 -12.32
CA LEU A 160 -2.37 1.00 -13.33
C LEU A 160 -1.68 2.21 -13.92
N VAL A 161 -0.38 2.07 -14.15
CA VAL A 161 0.41 3.01 -14.93
C VAL A 161 -0.15 3.05 -16.35
N SER A 162 -0.39 4.22 -16.90
CA SER A 162 -1.03 4.39 -18.20
C SER A 162 -0.19 3.84 -19.37
N ASP A 163 1.13 3.94 -19.27
CA ASP A 163 2.07 3.33 -20.20
C ASP A 163 2.83 2.20 -19.49
N GLN A 164 2.40 0.97 -19.69
CA GLN A 164 2.99 -0.20 -19.04
C GLN A 164 4.48 -0.41 -19.38
N SER A 165 4.97 0.15 -20.48
CA SER A 165 6.41 0.11 -20.80
C SER A 165 7.26 0.98 -19.85
N GLN A 166 6.63 1.85 -19.06
CA GLN A 166 7.28 2.71 -18.07
C GLN A 166 7.05 2.22 -16.64
N ALA A 167 6.29 1.14 -16.45
CA ALA A 167 6.04 0.61 -15.13
C ALA A 167 7.32 0.03 -14.52
N LYS A 168 7.65 0.45 -13.29
CA LYS A 168 8.81 -0.06 -12.54
C LYS A 168 8.55 -1.42 -11.91
N GLY A 169 7.29 -1.77 -11.70
CA GLY A 169 6.87 -3.00 -11.07
C GLY A 169 5.40 -2.97 -10.68
N THR A 170 5.00 -4.01 -9.94
CA THR A 170 3.63 -4.22 -9.49
C THR A 170 3.60 -4.54 -8.01
N LEU A 171 2.70 -3.89 -7.27
CA LEU A 171 2.54 -4.08 -5.83
C LEU A 171 1.10 -4.47 -5.48
N ILE A 172 0.96 -5.49 -4.63
CA ILE A 172 -0.29 -5.78 -3.94
C ILE A 172 -0.32 -4.96 -2.65
N VAL A 173 -1.41 -4.26 -2.39
CA VAL A 173 -1.57 -3.41 -1.20
C VAL A 173 -2.62 -4.01 -0.27
N LEU A 174 -2.21 -4.39 0.95
CA LEU A 174 -3.07 -4.98 1.98
C LEU A 174 -3.21 -4.02 3.16
N SER A 175 -4.39 -3.49 3.38
CA SER A 175 -4.68 -2.73 4.60
C SER A 175 -4.67 -3.59 5.85
N GLY A 176 -4.45 -2.97 7.01
CA GLY A 176 -4.58 -3.58 8.34
C GLY A 176 -6.03 -3.74 8.79
N GLY A 177 -6.25 -3.53 10.08
CA GLY A 177 -7.56 -3.70 10.71
C GLY A 177 -7.67 -5.00 11.53
N GLY A 178 -6.54 -5.65 11.87
CA GLY A 178 -6.48 -6.79 12.77
C GLY A 178 -7.24 -8.03 12.28
N ASN A 179 -7.49 -8.15 10.99
CA ASN A 179 -8.36 -9.17 10.36
C ASN A 179 -9.85 -9.08 10.74
N THR A 180 -10.26 -8.09 11.51
CA THR A 180 -11.68 -7.84 11.83
C THR A 180 -12.30 -6.81 10.88
N THR A 181 -11.47 -5.94 10.30
CA THR A 181 -11.86 -4.88 9.37
C THR A 181 -10.78 -4.67 8.31
N ARG A 182 -10.99 -3.72 7.40
CA ARG A 182 -10.00 -3.23 6.45
C ARG A 182 -9.82 -1.72 6.64
N SER A 183 -8.63 -1.30 7.08
CA SER A 183 -8.25 0.11 7.28
C SER A 183 -7.94 0.84 5.96
N ASN A 184 -8.72 0.55 4.92
CA ASN A 184 -8.51 1.00 3.55
C ASN A 184 -8.26 2.51 3.39
N PRO A 185 -9.01 3.43 4.07
CA PRO A 185 -8.83 4.86 3.84
C PRO A 185 -7.41 5.37 4.10
N ASN A 186 -6.73 4.81 5.08
CA ASN A 186 -5.39 5.25 5.45
C ASN A 186 -4.27 4.39 4.83
N GLU A 187 -4.49 3.09 4.73
CA GLU A 187 -3.45 2.10 4.45
C GLU A 187 -3.51 1.52 3.03
N ALA A 188 -4.58 1.81 2.26
CA ALA A 188 -4.69 1.36 0.89
C ALA A 188 -4.90 2.54 -0.08
N TYR A 189 -5.97 3.32 0.08
CA TYR A 189 -6.37 4.35 -0.87
C TYR A 189 -5.51 5.62 -0.86
N ARG A 190 -4.62 5.76 0.13
CA ARG A 190 -3.56 6.76 0.14
C ARG A 190 -2.21 6.20 -0.30
N VAL A 191 -2.01 4.89 -0.14
CA VAL A 191 -0.75 4.22 -0.45
C VAL A 191 -0.66 3.85 -1.93
N ALA A 192 -1.70 3.22 -2.49
CA ALA A 192 -1.70 2.81 -3.88
C ALA A 192 -1.49 3.98 -4.86
N PRO A 193 -2.18 5.13 -4.73
CA PRO A 193 -1.89 6.30 -5.56
C PRO A 193 -0.46 6.84 -5.40
N ALA A 194 0.10 6.80 -4.18
CA ALA A 194 1.46 7.29 -3.95
C ALA A 194 2.51 6.42 -4.65
N PHE A 195 2.34 5.10 -4.69
CA PHE A 195 3.20 4.23 -5.50
C PHE A 195 2.90 4.33 -7.00
N LEU A 196 1.64 4.56 -7.39
CA LEU A 196 1.29 4.83 -8.78
C LEU A 196 2.02 6.07 -9.31
N ASP A 197 2.07 7.14 -8.54
CA ASP A 197 2.79 8.38 -8.87
C ASP A 197 4.31 8.15 -9.03
N LEU A 198 4.85 7.12 -8.36
CA LEU A 198 6.23 6.69 -8.50
C LEU A 198 6.46 5.71 -9.67
N GLY A 199 5.40 5.32 -10.38
CA GLY A 199 5.48 4.45 -11.56
C GLY A 199 5.27 2.95 -11.27
N TYR A 200 4.62 2.59 -10.18
CA TYR A 200 4.24 1.20 -9.87
C TYR A 200 2.77 0.95 -10.17
N ASN A 201 2.45 -0.16 -10.80
CA ASN A 201 1.10 -0.69 -10.75
C ASN A 201 0.77 -1.09 -9.32
N CYS A 202 -0.46 -0.83 -8.87
CA CYS A 202 -0.92 -1.25 -7.57
C CYS A 202 -2.26 -1.98 -7.67
N PHE A 203 -2.41 -3.04 -6.89
CA PHE A 203 -3.66 -3.77 -6.74
C PHE A 203 -4.04 -3.80 -5.26
N VAL A 204 -5.07 -3.06 -4.89
CA VAL A 204 -5.57 -3.08 -3.51
C VAL A 204 -6.42 -4.32 -3.30
N LEU A 205 -5.97 -5.20 -2.40
CA LEU A 205 -6.69 -6.42 -2.08
C LEU A 205 -7.78 -6.16 -1.04
N GLN A 206 -9.02 -6.43 -1.45
CA GLN A 206 -10.16 -6.57 -0.57
C GLN A 206 -10.28 -8.04 -0.16
N ARG A 207 -9.51 -8.43 0.87
CA ARG A 207 -9.50 -9.80 1.39
C ARG A 207 -10.66 -10.06 2.33
N ARG A 208 -10.99 -11.31 2.58
CA ARG A 208 -11.86 -11.72 3.69
C ARG A 208 -11.35 -11.18 5.03
N VAL A 209 -12.26 -11.00 5.96
CA VAL A 209 -12.00 -10.67 7.37
C VAL A 209 -12.91 -11.54 8.25
N GLU A 210 -12.84 -11.41 9.57
CA GLU A 210 -13.74 -12.14 10.46
C GLU A 210 -15.20 -12.10 9.96
N PRO A 211 -15.93 -13.24 10.03
CA PRO A 211 -15.64 -14.44 10.84
C PRO A 211 -14.70 -15.47 10.20
N TYR A 212 -14.10 -15.21 9.05
CA TYR A 212 -13.12 -16.10 8.45
C TYR A 212 -11.86 -16.17 9.32
N ASN A 213 -11.25 -17.36 9.40
CA ASN A 213 -9.98 -17.54 10.10
C ASN A 213 -8.80 -16.98 9.30
N ASN A 214 -7.62 -16.98 9.92
CA ASN A 214 -6.42 -16.40 9.29
C ASN A 214 -5.97 -17.18 8.03
N GLU A 215 -6.22 -18.47 7.94
CA GLU A 215 -5.84 -19.28 6.78
C GLU A 215 -6.66 -18.88 5.55
N ASP A 216 -7.97 -18.73 5.69
CA ASP A 216 -8.86 -18.25 4.62
C ASP A 216 -8.44 -16.86 4.12
N ILE A 217 -8.09 -15.97 5.05
CA ILE A 217 -7.66 -14.60 4.76
C ILE A 217 -6.33 -14.57 4.00
N VAL A 218 -5.39 -15.44 4.37
CA VAL A 218 -4.07 -15.51 3.70
C VAL A 218 -4.16 -16.22 2.35
N MET A 219 -5.09 -17.16 2.18
CA MET A 219 -5.37 -17.74 0.86
C MET A 219 -5.85 -16.70 -0.15
N ASP A 220 -6.57 -15.66 0.27
CA ASP A 220 -6.92 -14.54 -0.62
C ASP A 220 -5.69 -13.77 -1.09
N LEU A 221 -4.70 -13.55 -0.21
CA LEU A 221 -3.45 -12.93 -0.61
C LEU A 221 -2.65 -13.83 -1.55
N GLN A 222 -2.54 -15.13 -1.23
CA GLN A 222 -1.88 -16.11 -2.10
C GLN A 222 -2.52 -16.12 -3.50
N ARG A 223 -3.85 -16.17 -3.55
CA ARG A 223 -4.61 -16.14 -4.80
C ARG A 223 -4.39 -14.85 -5.57
N SER A 224 -4.28 -13.72 -4.88
CA SER A 224 -4.01 -12.42 -5.51
C SER A 224 -2.66 -12.38 -6.23
N VAL A 225 -1.61 -12.94 -5.62
CA VAL A 225 -0.30 -13.07 -6.27
C VAL A 225 -0.42 -13.88 -7.56
N ARG A 226 -1.06 -15.04 -7.50
CA ARG A 226 -1.26 -15.94 -8.64
C ARG A 226 -2.13 -15.33 -9.71
N TYR A 227 -3.23 -14.68 -9.32
CA TYR A 227 -4.17 -14.00 -10.21
C TYR A 227 -3.48 -12.91 -11.03
N ILE A 228 -2.66 -12.08 -10.38
CA ILE A 228 -1.90 -11.04 -11.06
C ILE A 228 -0.88 -11.67 -12.03
N LYS A 229 -0.13 -12.67 -11.59
CA LYS A 229 0.84 -13.36 -12.47
C LYS A 229 0.17 -14.01 -13.69
N TYR A 230 -0.98 -14.63 -13.49
CA TYR A 230 -1.72 -15.31 -14.56
C TYR A 230 -2.24 -14.30 -15.60
N HIS A 231 -2.79 -13.18 -15.16
CA HIS A 231 -3.39 -12.18 -16.04
C HIS A 231 -2.44 -11.04 -16.47
N ALA A 232 -1.24 -10.93 -15.91
CA ALA A 232 -0.28 -9.88 -16.24
C ALA A 232 -0.04 -9.70 -17.74
N PRO A 233 0.11 -10.79 -18.56
CA PRO A 233 0.28 -10.65 -20.00
C PRO A 233 -0.92 -10.00 -20.72
N GLU A 234 -2.13 -10.24 -20.23
CA GLU A 234 -3.36 -9.67 -20.80
C GLU A 234 -3.43 -8.16 -20.57
N TRP A 235 -2.84 -7.69 -19.46
CA TRP A 235 -2.80 -6.27 -19.07
C TRP A 235 -1.55 -5.54 -19.57
N GLY A 236 -0.67 -6.26 -20.28
CA GLY A 236 0.61 -5.71 -20.75
C GLY A 236 1.63 -5.49 -19.63
N ILE A 237 1.44 -6.12 -18.46
CA ILE A 237 2.37 -6.03 -17.32
C ILE A 237 3.52 -7.02 -17.55
N ASP A 238 4.75 -6.53 -17.56
CA ASP A 238 5.96 -7.32 -17.79
C ASP A 238 6.58 -7.74 -16.44
N LEU A 239 6.15 -8.88 -15.91
CA LEU A 239 6.72 -9.44 -14.67
C LEU A 239 8.02 -10.23 -14.89
N GLU A 240 8.49 -10.38 -16.12
CA GLU A 240 9.80 -10.98 -16.40
C GLU A 240 10.93 -9.97 -16.20
N ASN A 241 10.68 -8.69 -16.47
CA ASN A 241 11.66 -7.62 -16.40
C ASN A 241 11.38 -6.58 -15.30
N THR A 242 10.26 -6.70 -14.59
CA THR A 242 9.89 -5.83 -13.49
C THR A 242 9.56 -6.65 -12.25
N LEU A 243 9.48 -5.99 -11.07
CA LEU A 243 9.19 -6.67 -9.81
C LEU A 243 7.69 -6.94 -9.60
N LEU A 244 7.40 -8.01 -8.86
CA LEU A 244 6.12 -8.21 -8.19
C LEU A 244 6.34 -8.24 -6.67
N GLY A 245 5.72 -7.32 -5.96
CA GLY A 245 5.82 -7.22 -4.51
C GLY A 245 4.45 -7.10 -3.82
N ALA A 246 4.48 -7.14 -2.50
CA ALA A 246 3.31 -6.85 -1.68
C ALA A 246 3.68 -5.95 -0.49
N THR A 247 2.86 -4.94 -0.22
CA THR A 247 2.93 -4.15 1.00
C THR A 247 1.71 -4.45 1.87
N GLY A 248 1.96 -4.74 3.14
CA GLY A 248 0.93 -5.04 4.11
C GLY A 248 1.07 -4.18 5.36
N PHE A 249 -0.04 -3.78 5.94
CA PHE A 249 -0.10 -2.89 7.09
C PHE A 249 -0.72 -3.62 8.30
N SER A 250 -0.13 -3.53 9.49
CA SER A 250 -0.72 -4.11 10.71
C SER A 250 -1.15 -5.57 10.50
N GLY A 251 -2.43 -5.90 10.62
CA GLY A 251 -2.96 -7.23 10.30
C GLY A 251 -2.60 -7.72 8.89
N GLY A 252 -2.61 -6.83 7.89
CA GLY A 252 -2.17 -7.14 6.52
C GLY A 252 -0.68 -7.49 6.43
N ALA A 253 0.17 -6.83 7.23
CA ALA A 253 1.58 -7.21 7.35
C ALA A 253 1.76 -8.60 8.00
N GLY A 254 0.95 -8.90 9.01
CA GLY A 254 0.87 -10.24 9.61
C GLY A 254 0.46 -11.31 8.60
N ASN A 255 -0.53 -11.00 7.74
CA ASN A 255 -0.94 -11.91 6.66
C ASN A 255 0.19 -12.13 5.64
N LEU A 256 0.94 -11.06 5.29
CA LEU A 256 2.10 -11.17 4.40
C LEU A 256 3.21 -12.05 5.02
N CYS A 257 3.50 -11.91 6.30
CA CYS A 257 4.40 -12.82 7.01
C CYS A 257 3.89 -14.28 6.96
N THR A 258 2.60 -14.50 7.22
CA THR A 258 2.01 -15.83 7.17
C THR A 258 2.00 -16.44 5.76
N LEU A 259 1.82 -15.60 4.71
CA LEU A 259 2.00 -16.04 3.33
C LEU A 259 3.39 -16.66 3.15
N MET A 260 4.44 -15.92 3.51
CA MET A 260 5.83 -16.36 3.36
C MET A 260 6.17 -17.61 4.18
N GLU A 261 5.48 -17.85 5.30
CA GLU A 261 5.68 -19.02 6.15
C GLU A 261 5.01 -20.29 5.65
N LYS A 262 3.76 -20.18 5.21
CA LYS A 262 2.88 -21.35 5.03
C LYS A 262 2.30 -21.51 3.63
N PHE A 263 2.18 -20.45 2.87
CA PHE A 263 1.40 -20.39 1.62
C PHE A 263 2.25 -19.99 0.42
N TYR A 264 3.57 -20.05 0.55
CA TYR A 264 4.51 -19.52 -0.43
C TYR A 264 4.91 -20.55 -1.49
N GLY A 265 5.22 -20.08 -2.70
CA GLY A 265 5.68 -20.94 -3.79
C GLY A 265 4.55 -21.77 -4.40
N ASP A 266 4.78 -23.07 -4.51
CA ASP A 266 3.87 -24.02 -5.17
C ASP A 266 2.83 -24.64 -4.21
N ILE A 267 2.74 -24.16 -2.97
CA ILE A 267 1.72 -24.63 -2.01
C ILE A 267 0.35 -24.18 -2.48
N THR A 268 -0.58 -25.12 -2.66
CA THR A 268 -1.93 -24.89 -3.21
C THR A 268 -3.03 -24.91 -2.15
N PRO A 269 -4.17 -24.23 -2.37
CA PRO A 269 -5.26 -24.15 -1.38
C PRO A 269 -5.87 -25.49 -1.00
N ASP A 270 -5.90 -26.50 -1.88
CA ASP A 270 -6.41 -27.85 -1.63
C ASP A 270 -5.60 -28.63 -0.58
N GLN A 271 -4.40 -28.16 -0.22
CA GLN A 271 -3.63 -28.69 0.90
C GLN A 271 -4.22 -28.28 2.26
N PHE A 272 -5.04 -27.26 2.30
CA PHE A 272 -5.71 -26.75 3.50
C PHE A 272 -7.20 -27.04 3.50
N ASP A 273 -7.86 -26.89 2.35
CA ASP A 273 -9.26 -27.25 2.13
C ASP A 273 -9.33 -28.37 1.10
N THR A 274 -9.53 -29.59 1.57
CA THR A 274 -9.54 -30.79 0.72
C THR A 274 -10.78 -30.91 -0.16
N ASP A 275 -11.80 -30.12 0.07
CA ASP A 275 -13.02 -30.07 -0.75
C ASP A 275 -12.90 -29.06 -1.91
N TYR A 276 -11.92 -28.15 -1.81
CA TYR A 276 -11.62 -27.19 -2.87
C TYR A 276 -10.92 -27.86 -4.07
N VAL A 277 -11.32 -27.50 -5.27
CA VAL A 277 -10.71 -27.99 -6.51
C VAL A 277 -9.93 -26.87 -7.17
N CYS A 278 -8.59 -27.01 -7.20
CA CYS A 278 -7.71 -26.04 -7.82
C CYS A 278 -8.01 -25.84 -9.31
N ASP A 279 -7.94 -24.60 -9.75
CA ASP A 279 -8.03 -24.20 -11.16
C ASP A 279 -6.64 -23.87 -11.76
N GLU A 280 -6.64 -23.35 -13.02
CA GLU A 280 -5.39 -22.99 -13.70
C GLU A 280 -4.60 -21.87 -13.03
N ILE A 281 -5.25 -20.98 -12.28
CA ILE A 281 -4.57 -19.89 -11.56
C ILE A 281 -3.82 -20.47 -10.34
N ASP A 282 -4.35 -21.52 -9.71
CA ASP A 282 -3.67 -22.18 -8.58
C ASP A 282 -2.40 -22.94 -9.00
N ALA A 283 -2.25 -23.23 -10.29
CA ALA A 283 -1.02 -23.81 -10.84
C ALA A 283 0.14 -22.81 -10.96
N VAL A 284 -0.12 -21.51 -10.84
CA VAL A 284 0.90 -20.45 -10.81
C VAL A 284 1.50 -20.38 -9.41
N ASN A 285 2.83 -20.18 -9.29
CA ASN A 285 3.44 -20.03 -7.98
C ASN A 285 3.11 -18.68 -7.32
N SER A 286 3.17 -18.62 -5.98
CA SER A 286 2.87 -17.43 -5.19
C SER A 286 4.11 -16.68 -4.69
N ASP A 287 5.27 -16.85 -5.34
CA ASP A 287 6.50 -16.15 -4.99
C ASP A 287 6.39 -14.65 -5.28
N LEU A 288 7.03 -13.87 -4.43
CA LEU A 288 7.19 -12.42 -4.56
C LEU A 288 8.68 -12.08 -4.67
N ASP A 289 9.01 -10.98 -5.32
CA ASP A 289 10.37 -10.43 -5.33
C ASP A 289 10.62 -9.60 -4.08
N ILE A 290 9.60 -8.89 -3.60
CA ILE A 290 9.67 -7.96 -2.46
C ILE A 290 8.46 -8.12 -1.55
N ALA A 291 8.71 -8.13 -0.24
CA ALA A 291 7.67 -8.00 0.78
C ALA A 291 7.93 -6.78 1.66
N ILE A 292 6.88 -5.99 1.89
CA ILE A 292 6.94 -4.72 2.62
C ILE A 292 5.95 -4.76 3.80
N PRO A 293 6.25 -5.51 4.88
CA PRO A 293 5.44 -5.53 6.09
C PRO A 293 5.66 -4.26 6.93
N ILE A 294 4.64 -3.40 7.02
CA ILE A 294 4.68 -2.12 7.72
C ILE A 294 4.04 -2.27 9.11
N TYR A 295 4.76 -1.86 10.15
CA TYR A 295 4.47 -1.88 11.60
C TYR A 295 3.90 -3.19 12.18
N SER A 296 4.13 -4.33 11.51
CA SER A 296 3.82 -5.67 12.04
C SER A 296 4.71 -6.75 11.43
N GLY A 297 5.93 -6.36 11.01
CA GLY A 297 6.96 -7.31 10.65
C GLY A 297 7.33 -8.18 11.87
N ARG A 298 7.56 -9.46 11.65
CA ARG A 298 7.97 -10.42 12.69
C ARG A 298 8.87 -11.48 12.11
N PRO A 299 9.72 -12.13 12.92
CA PRO A 299 10.48 -13.29 12.47
C PRO A 299 9.58 -14.34 11.82
N LEU A 300 10.06 -14.95 10.76
CA LEU A 300 9.33 -15.99 10.02
C LEU A 300 9.70 -17.38 10.54
N GLU A 301 8.69 -18.21 10.74
CA GLU A 301 8.85 -19.64 11.09
C GLU A 301 8.86 -20.47 9.79
N THR A 302 9.95 -20.38 9.01
CA THR A 302 10.05 -21.09 7.74
C THR A 302 11.49 -21.51 7.45
N ASP A 303 11.66 -22.65 6.79
CA ASP A 303 12.92 -23.12 6.22
C ASP A 303 12.99 -22.84 4.70
N ASN A 304 12.02 -22.12 4.14
CA ASN A 304 12.00 -21.81 2.72
C ASN A 304 13.16 -20.85 2.35
N PRO A 305 14.08 -21.26 1.47
CA PRO A 305 15.21 -20.42 1.06
C PRO A 305 14.81 -19.30 0.10
N ASN A 306 13.61 -19.36 -0.48
CA ASN A 306 13.13 -18.39 -1.49
C ASN A 306 12.33 -17.25 -0.87
N ILE A 307 12.80 -16.75 0.29
CA ILE A 307 12.19 -15.56 0.91
C ILE A 307 12.49 -14.33 0.05
N PRO A 308 11.50 -13.45 -0.23
CA PRO A 308 11.71 -12.23 -0.99
C PRO A 308 12.60 -11.24 -0.25
N HIS A 309 13.07 -10.21 -0.95
CA HIS A 309 13.69 -9.06 -0.29
C HIS A 309 12.70 -8.37 0.64
N ILE A 310 13.16 -7.87 1.79
CA ILE A 310 12.29 -7.33 2.84
C ILE A 310 12.61 -5.86 3.10
N PHE A 311 11.60 -4.99 2.95
CA PHE A 311 11.61 -3.64 3.48
C PHE A 311 10.58 -3.53 4.60
N THR A 312 10.94 -2.98 5.76
CA THR A 312 9.99 -2.79 6.86
C THR A 312 10.16 -1.43 7.51
N ALA A 313 9.06 -0.86 7.98
CA ALA A 313 9.06 0.41 8.70
C ALA A 313 8.09 0.35 9.88
N VAL A 314 8.47 1.00 11.00
CA VAL A 314 7.71 0.97 12.26
C VAL A 314 7.91 2.25 13.05
N GLY A 315 6.93 2.64 13.88
CA GLY A 315 7.10 3.72 14.88
C GLY A 315 7.90 3.24 16.09
N ALA A 316 8.83 4.05 16.58
CA ALA A 316 9.60 3.74 17.81
C ALA A 316 8.70 3.68 19.07
N ASP A 317 7.53 4.27 19.00
CA ASP A 317 6.52 4.33 20.04
C ASP A 317 5.27 3.48 19.73
N ASP A 318 5.40 2.54 18.77
CA ASP A 318 4.35 1.58 18.44
C ASP A 318 4.19 0.56 19.58
N ASN A 319 3.06 0.65 20.28
CA ASN A 319 2.73 -0.15 21.46
C ASN A 319 1.47 -1.00 21.29
N ILE A 320 0.97 -1.18 20.08
CA ILE A 320 -0.22 -2.01 19.83
C ILE A 320 0.14 -3.49 19.88
N GLY A 321 -0.03 -4.07 21.06
CA GLY A 321 0.13 -5.49 21.34
C GLY A 321 1.58 -5.98 21.29
N GLU A 322 1.79 -7.23 21.71
CA GLU A 322 3.11 -7.86 21.68
C GLU A 322 3.63 -8.15 20.25
N MET A 323 2.73 -8.24 19.27
CA MET A 323 3.06 -8.59 17.88
C MET A 323 3.45 -7.41 17.01
N ASN A 324 3.07 -6.21 17.37
CA ASN A 324 3.21 -5.00 16.56
C ASN A 324 4.27 -4.02 17.08
N GLY A 325 5.01 -4.40 18.10
CA GLY A 325 6.09 -3.56 18.63
C GLY A 325 7.29 -3.50 17.69
N TYR A 326 8.03 -2.39 17.73
CA TYR A 326 9.27 -2.22 16.95
C TYR A 326 10.30 -3.34 17.19
N ASP A 327 10.30 -3.98 18.36
CA ASP A 327 11.19 -5.12 18.68
C ASP A 327 11.03 -6.27 17.71
N LYS A 328 9.78 -6.59 17.30
CA LYS A 328 9.52 -7.64 16.33
C LYS A 328 10.06 -7.33 14.93
N CYS A 329 9.96 -6.07 14.52
CA CYS A 329 10.54 -5.63 13.24
C CYS A 329 12.07 -5.69 13.27
N ILE A 330 12.70 -5.37 14.39
CA ILE A 330 14.15 -5.55 14.60
C ILE A 330 14.52 -7.04 14.52
N ASP A 331 13.82 -7.89 15.24
CA ASP A 331 14.07 -9.35 15.22
C ASP A 331 13.91 -9.93 13.82
N MET A 332 12.89 -9.50 13.06
CA MET A 332 12.70 -9.87 11.67
C MET A 332 13.90 -9.44 10.81
N PHE A 333 14.31 -8.17 10.91
CA PHE A 333 15.46 -7.66 10.18
C PHE A 333 16.73 -8.46 10.47
N LEU A 334 17.00 -8.74 11.75
CA LEU A 334 18.16 -9.55 12.15
C LEU A 334 18.10 -10.97 11.60
N GLN A 335 16.92 -11.61 11.60
CA GLN A 335 16.73 -12.92 10.99
C GLN A 335 16.98 -12.90 9.48
N MET A 336 16.38 -11.93 8.78
CA MET A 336 16.49 -11.84 7.32
C MET A 336 17.92 -11.59 6.84
N ARG A 337 18.75 -10.90 7.61
CA ARG A 337 20.18 -10.70 7.29
C ARG A 337 20.98 -11.99 7.22
N GLU A 338 20.53 -13.03 7.90
CA GLU A 338 21.21 -14.34 7.92
C GLU A 338 20.82 -15.23 6.74
N ILE A 339 19.78 -14.84 5.96
CA ILE A 339 19.32 -15.61 4.80
C ILE A 339 20.11 -15.15 3.56
N PRO A 340 20.82 -16.06 2.89
CA PRO A 340 21.56 -15.71 1.67
C PRO A 340 20.62 -15.11 0.61
N ASN A 341 21.09 -14.06 -0.07
CA ASN A 341 20.38 -13.33 -1.14
C ASN A 341 19.14 -12.53 -0.70
N VAL A 342 18.81 -12.49 0.58
CA VAL A 342 17.82 -11.53 1.10
C VAL A 342 18.54 -10.27 1.55
N ASN A 343 18.10 -9.13 1.03
CA ASN A 343 18.61 -7.81 1.45
C ASN A 343 17.52 -7.12 2.28
N PRO A 344 17.54 -7.22 3.63
CA PRO A 344 16.55 -6.54 4.44
C PRO A 344 16.90 -5.08 4.69
N GLU A 345 15.88 -4.22 4.72
CA GLU A 345 16.00 -2.83 5.16
C GLU A 345 14.93 -2.50 6.21
N LEU A 346 15.31 -1.78 7.28
CA LEU A 346 14.44 -1.42 8.40
C LEU A 346 14.53 0.07 8.71
N HIS A 347 13.37 0.73 8.80
CA HIS A 347 13.23 2.11 9.25
C HIS A 347 12.41 2.21 10.54
N ILE A 348 12.94 2.92 11.54
CA ILE A 348 12.27 3.16 12.82
C ILE A 348 12.05 4.67 12.98
N TYR A 349 10.80 5.10 12.92
CA TYR A 349 10.42 6.51 12.97
C TYR A 349 10.04 6.95 14.38
N ALA A 350 10.65 8.03 14.86
CA ALA A 350 10.31 8.59 16.16
C ALA A 350 8.88 9.18 16.18
N GLN A 351 8.11 8.90 17.23
CA GLN A 351 6.81 9.53 17.54
C GLN A 351 5.77 9.39 16.41
N ASN A 352 5.68 8.22 15.78
CA ASN A 352 4.69 7.94 14.75
C ASN A 352 3.58 7.00 15.20
N GLY A 353 3.78 6.26 16.29
CA GLY A 353 2.83 5.28 16.79
C GLY A 353 2.55 4.15 15.79
N HIS A 354 1.41 3.52 15.96
CA HIS A 354 0.88 2.53 15.03
C HIS A 354 -0.03 3.19 13.98
N GLY A 355 -0.13 2.59 12.78
CA GLY A 355 -1.14 2.98 11.80
C GLY A 355 -0.84 4.26 11.02
N PHE A 356 0.42 4.61 10.79
CA PHE A 356 0.78 5.83 10.03
C PHE A 356 0.45 5.74 8.53
N GLY A 357 0.06 4.58 7.98
CA GLY A 357 -0.36 4.40 6.58
C GLY A 357 0.63 4.97 5.59
N ALA A 358 0.21 5.89 4.73
CA ALA A 358 1.09 6.58 3.76
C ALA A 358 2.04 7.62 4.41
N GLY A 359 2.12 7.65 5.73
CA GLY A 359 2.92 8.61 6.51
C GLY A 359 2.06 9.67 7.19
N ASN A 360 2.47 10.04 8.42
CA ASN A 360 1.84 11.12 9.18
C ASN A 360 2.39 12.47 8.77
N ALA A 361 1.52 13.42 8.45
CA ALA A 361 1.92 14.76 8.02
C ALA A 361 2.84 15.43 9.06
N GLY A 362 3.97 15.95 8.59
CA GLY A 362 4.95 16.65 9.41
C GLY A 362 5.86 15.73 10.25
N THR A 363 5.87 14.44 9.98
CA THR A 363 6.77 13.47 10.61
C THR A 363 7.67 12.78 9.58
N SER A 364 8.76 12.14 10.05
CA SER A 364 9.69 11.42 9.20
C SER A 364 9.08 10.20 8.50
N SER A 365 7.95 9.66 9.00
CA SER A 365 7.26 8.55 8.32
C SER A 365 6.72 8.91 6.93
N MET A 366 6.62 10.20 6.58
CA MET A 366 6.27 10.60 5.21
C MET A 366 7.29 10.15 4.16
N SER A 367 8.52 9.85 4.58
CA SER A 367 9.59 9.44 3.66
C SER A 367 9.59 7.97 3.32
N TRP A 368 8.78 7.11 3.98
CA TRP A 368 8.92 5.67 3.82
C TRP A 368 8.60 5.18 2.40
N ILE A 369 7.58 5.74 1.74
CA ILE A 369 7.21 5.34 0.36
C ILE A 369 8.33 5.68 -0.64
N PRO A 370 8.85 6.93 -0.70
CA PRO A 370 10.01 7.23 -1.53
C PRO A 370 11.25 6.39 -1.19
N THR A 371 11.48 6.08 0.09
CA THR A 371 12.60 5.24 0.51
C THR A 371 12.41 3.80 0.06
N ALA A 372 11.19 3.26 0.14
CA ALA A 372 10.87 1.94 -0.38
C ALA A 372 11.05 1.86 -1.91
N ASP A 373 10.72 2.92 -2.66
CA ASP A 373 10.99 3.00 -4.09
C ASP A 373 12.49 2.88 -4.38
N LEU A 374 13.32 3.66 -3.71
CA LEU A 374 14.78 3.57 -3.85
C LEU A 374 15.32 2.18 -3.51
N TYR A 375 14.84 1.61 -2.41
CA TYR A 375 15.20 0.26 -1.99
C TYR A 375 14.84 -0.79 -3.06
N MET A 376 13.60 -0.77 -3.56
CA MET A 376 13.13 -1.71 -4.58
C MET A 376 13.96 -1.62 -5.85
N GLN A 377 14.21 -0.41 -6.34
CA GLN A 377 15.04 -0.20 -7.52
C GLN A 377 16.46 -0.74 -7.33
N LYS A 378 17.04 -0.54 -6.14
CA LYS A 378 18.39 -1.00 -5.83
C LYS A 378 18.51 -2.51 -5.76
N VAL A 379 17.65 -3.19 -5.00
CA VAL A 379 17.73 -4.64 -4.81
C VAL A 379 17.39 -5.42 -6.07
N MET A 380 16.55 -4.88 -6.94
CA MET A 380 16.21 -5.47 -8.24
C MET A 380 17.21 -5.13 -9.35
N GLY A 381 18.24 -4.33 -9.05
CA GLY A 381 19.20 -3.90 -10.07
C GLY A 381 18.59 -2.99 -11.15
N LEU A 382 17.40 -2.42 -10.89
CA LEU A 382 16.71 -1.52 -11.81
C LEU A 382 17.26 -0.10 -11.76
N ALA A 383 17.91 0.26 -10.68
CA ALA A 383 18.65 1.50 -10.53
C ALA A 383 20.13 1.28 -10.87
N GLU A 384 20.45 1.18 -12.13
CA GLU A 384 21.68 1.81 -12.55
C GLU A 384 21.39 3.32 -12.52
N VAL A 385 22.02 4.01 -11.59
CA VAL A 385 22.15 5.46 -11.72
C VAL A 385 23.06 5.67 -12.92
N ASN A 386 22.49 5.59 -14.10
CA ASN A 386 23.16 5.96 -15.31
C ASN A 386 23.25 7.48 -15.29
N TYR A 387 24.30 7.99 -14.63
CA TYR A 387 24.77 9.30 -14.96
C TYR A 387 25.28 9.19 -16.41
N GLU A 388 24.39 9.43 -17.37
CA GLU A 388 24.77 9.68 -18.76
C GLU A 388 25.56 10.99 -18.74
N GLY A 389 26.73 10.94 -18.17
CA GLY A 389 27.61 12.05 -18.04
C GLY A 389 28.77 11.95 -19.01
N GLU A 390 29.21 13.09 -19.47
CA GLU A 390 30.48 13.23 -20.18
C GLU A 390 31.63 12.76 -19.29
N ILE A 391 32.69 12.33 -19.88
CA ILE A 391 33.95 11.77 -19.37
C ILE A 391 34.22 12.17 -17.92
N PRO A 392 34.44 11.20 -17.00
CA PRO A 392 34.84 11.49 -15.65
C PRO A 392 36.09 12.38 -15.62
N VAL A 393 36.02 13.45 -14.83
CA VAL A 393 37.17 14.32 -14.60
C VAL A 393 37.83 13.86 -13.30
N GLU A 394 39.07 13.42 -13.36
CA GLU A 394 39.85 13.10 -12.17
C GLU A 394 40.40 14.37 -11.52
N TYR A 395 40.23 14.47 -10.22
CA TYR A 395 40.80 15.52 -9.39
C TYR A 395 41.69 14.93 -8.31
N VAL A 396 42.73 15.63 -7.97
CA VAL A 396 43.60 15.30 -6.82
C VAL A 396 43.36 16.32 -5.72
N LEU A 397 43.12 15.85 -4.53
CA LEU A 397 43.00 16.70 -3.36
C LEU A 397 44.37 17.23 -3.00
N THR A 398 44.60 18.56 -3.06
CA THR A 398 45.91 19.17 -2.97
C THR A 398 46.28 19.72 -1.59
N GLN A 399 45.30 19.77 -0.67
CA GLN A 399 45.54 20.22 0.71
C GLN A 399 44.63 19.55 1.71
N ASP A 400 44.99 19.61 2.97
CA ASP A 400 44.16 19.14 4.09
C ASP A 400 42.94 20.02 4.25
N ILE A 401 41.79 19.50 3.80
CA ILE A 401 40.53 20.22 3.89
C ILE A 401 39.72 19.75 5.09
N LEU A 402 39.81 18.49 5.39
CA LEU A 402 39.13 17.85 6.51
C LEU A 402 40.11 16.87 7.15
N VAL A 403 40.86 17.34 8.13
CA VAL A 403 41.98 16.60 8.75
C VAL A 403 41.59 15.24 9.28
N ASP A 404 40.34 15.10 9.69
CA ASP A 404 39.83 13.85 10.27
C ASP A 404 39.01 13.00 9.29
N TRP A 405 38.67 13.51 8.11
CA TRP A 405 37.72 12.89 7.20
C TRP A 405 38.29 12.52 5.85
N PHE A 406 39.18 13.33 5.31
CA PHE A 406 39.88 13.06 4.06
C PHE A 406 41.41 13.02 4.28
N PRO A 407 42.06 11.88 3.97
CA PRO A 407 43.52 11.84 4.03
C PRO A 407 44.09 12.87 3.08
N THR A 408 45.05 13.65 3.56
CA THR A 408 45.76 14.65 2.80
C THR A 408 46.61 14.07 1.72
N GLY A 409 46.54 14.66 0.53
CA GLY A 409 47.37 14.33 -0.63
C GLY A 409 47.16 12.92 -1.19
N GLU A 410 47.17 12.77 -2.48
CA GLU A 410 47.10 11.51 -3.23
C GLU A 410 45.76 10.76 -3.26
N THR A 411 44.65 11.27 -2.70
CA THR A 411 43.37 10.68 -2.92
C THR A 411 42.83 11.14 -4.27
N THR A 412 42.69 10.22 -5.20
CA THR A 412 42.04 10.49 -6.50
C THR A 412 40.54 10.49 -6.31
N VAL A 413 39.91 11.57 -6.73
CA VAL A 413 38.46 11.69 -6.74
C VAL A 413 38.00 11.76 -8.18
N ASN A 414 37.12 10.85 -8.57
CA ASN A 414 36.48 10.91 -9.87
C ASN A 414 35.22 11.73 -9.75
N VAL A 415 35.01 12.66 -10.65
CA VAL A 415 33.85 13.54 -10.67
C VAL A 415 33.06 13.30 -11.96
N TYR A 416 31.79 13.05 -11.82
CA TYR A 416 30.84 12.83 -12.90
C TYR A 416 29.75 13.89 -12.83
N THR A 417 29.22 14.32 -13.96
CA THR A 417 28.04 15.18 -14.03
C THR A 417 26.96 14.50 -14.85
N ASN A 418 25.68 14.75 -14.51
CA ASN A 418 24.57 14.36 -15.37
C ASN A 418 24.54 15.25 -16.65
N ALA A 419 23.75 14.86 -17.65
CA ALA A 419 23.74 15.50 -18.98
C ALA A 419 23.38 16.98 -18.98
N ASP A 420 22.58 17.44 -18.00
CA ASP A 420 22.20 18.85 -17.84
C ASP A 420 23.08 19.62 -16.86
N HIS A 421 24.11 18.97 -16.33
CA HIS A 421 25.04 19.52 -15.34
C HIS A 421 24.37 20.01 -14.04
N SER A 422 23.20 19.48 -13.70
CA SER A 422 22.50 19.85 -12.46
C SER A 422 22.94 19.04 -11.26
N LYS A 423 23.58 17.88 -11.49
CA LYS A 423 24.06 16.97 -10.43
C LYS A 423 25.52 16.61 -10.64
N VAL A 424 26.18 16.33 -9.53
CA VAL A 424 27.57 15.88 -9.49
C VAL A 424 27.66 14.63 -8.66
N LEU A 425 28.42 13.65 -9.16
CA LEU A 425 28.78 12.45 -8.44
C LEU A 425 30.29 12.44 -8.20
N TYR A 426 30.69 12.28 -6.94
CA TYR A 426 32.07 12.09 -6.55
C TYR A 426 32.30 10.64 -6.13
N THR A 427 33.37 10.03 -6.63
CA THR A 427 33.80 8.73 -6.13
C THR A 427 35.25 8.81 -5.70
N PHE A 428 35.59 8.24 -4.55
CA PHE A 428 36.95 8.20 -4.03
C PHE A 428 37.12 6.97 -3.14
N PHE A 429 38.39 6.58 -2.94
CA PHE A 429 38.73 5.52 -2.02
C PHE A 429 39.15 6.14 -0.67
N GLY A 430 38.39 5.84 0.38
CA GLY A 430 38.63 6.30 1.72
C GLY A 430 38.34 5.22 2.76
N TRP A 431 39.08 5.22 3.87
CA TRP A 431 38.94 4.24 4.98
C TRP A 431 38.93 2.76 4.54
N GLY A 432 39.56 2.45 3.41
CA GLY A 432 39.63 1.07 2.89
C GLY A 432 38.46 0.67 1.98
N GLU A 433 37.58 1.58 1.67
CA GLU A 433 36.37 1.36 0.85
C GLU A 433 36.25 2.41 -0.25
N ASN A 434 35.45 2.06 -1.30
CA ASN A 434 35.05 3.04 -2.29
C ASN A 434 33.87 3.83 -1.75
N ILE A 435 33.97 5.13 -1.76
CA ILE A 435 32.96 6.04 -1.28
C ILE A 435 32.38 6.81 -2.46
N MET A 436 31.07 6.92 -2.49
CA MET A 436 30.33 7.62 -3.52
C MET A 436 29.48 8.72 -2.88
N VAL A 437 29.54 9.92 -3.45
CA VAL A 437 28.83 11.09 -2.94
C VAL A 437 28.15 11.80 -4.09
N GLU A 438 26.85 11.97 -4.00
CA GLU A 438 26.05 12.73 -4.96
C GLU A 438 25.81 14.16 -4.45
N GLY A 439 25.81 15.14 -5.34
CA GLY A 439 25.50 16.52 -5.00
C GLY A 439 24.79 17.28 -6.12
N LEU A 440 24.10 18.35 -5.74
CA LEU A 440 23.52 19.31 -6.67
C LEU A 440 24.53 20.37 -7.06
N LEU A 441 24.68 20.63 -8.36
CA LEU A 441 25.54 21.70 -8.86
C LEU A 441 24.70 22.97 -9.08
N ILE A 442 24.99 24.02 -8.34
CA ILE A 442 24.38 25.34 -8.50
C ILE A 442 25.50 26.36 -8.79
N ASN A 443 25.46 26.99 -9.97
CA ASN A 443 26.46 27.99 -10.39
C ASN A 443 27.91 27.49 -10.26
N ASP A 444 28.18 26.30 -10.78
CA ASP A 444 29.49 25.64 -10.69
C ASP A 444 29.99 25.35 -9.26
N ARG A 445 29.08 25.34 -8.30
CA ARG A 445 29.29 24.91 -6.93
C ARG A 445 28.34 23.87 -6.51
N VAL A 446 28.80 22.87 -5.80
CA VAL A 446 27.91 21.87 -5.23
C VAL A 446 27.18 22.48 -4.06
N ALA A 447 25.83 22.44 -4.15
CA ALA A 447 24.95 23.06 -3.17
C ALA A 447 24.36 22.06 -2.18
N ASP A 448 24.28 20.80 -2.58
CA ASP A 448 23.75 19.72 -1.76
C ASP A 448 24.52 18.43 -2.06
N VAL A 449 24.83 17.65 -1.03
CA VAL A 449 25.57 16.41 -1.14
C VAL A 449 24.84 15.33 -0.37
N THR A 450 24.39 14.30 -1.07
CA THR A 450 23.84 13.10 -0.45
C THR A 450 24.87 11.98 -0.53
N TYR A 451 25.12 11.31 0.60
CA TYR A 451 25.96 10.13 0.63
C TYR A 451 25.14 8.91 0.26
N ASP A 452 25.50 8.29 -0.86
CA ASP A 452 24.96 6.98 -1.18
C ASP A 452 25.96 5.92 -0.69
N SER A 453 25.43 4.98 0.03
CA SER A 453 26.01 3.67 0.29
C SER A 453 26.81 3.41 1.56
N VAL A 454 26.99 4.16 2.55
CA VAL A 454 27.62 3.57 3.77
C VAL A 454 26.96 3.97 5.08
N GLY A 455 25.79 4.57 5.07
CA GLY A 455 25.04 4.81 6.31
C GLY A 455 25.80 5.61 7.39
N TYR A 456 26.85 6.32 7.03
CA TYR A 456 27.71 6.95 8.00
C TYR A 456 27.52 8.43 8.18
N PHE A 457 26.87 9.12 7.26
CA PHE A 457 26.68 10.56 7.44
C PHE A 457 25.41 11.03 6.73
N GLU A 458 24.35 11.35 7.48
CA GLU A 458 23.57 12.54 7.16
C GLU A 458 24.50 13.75 7.42
N ALA A 459 25.42 14.01 6.52
CA ALA A 459 26.07 15.28 6.54
C ALA A 459 25.04 16.30 6.08
N ASP A 460 24.74 17.26 6.93
CA ASP A 460 24.20 18.52 6.45
C ASP A 460 25.12 18.97 5.32
N ALA A 461 24.68 18.80 4.10
CA ALA A 461 25.44 19.08 2.90
C ALA A 461 26.13 20.47 2.90
N PRO A 462 25.49 21.54 3.41
CA PRO A 462 26.15 22.84 3.59
C PRO A 462 27.45 22.78 4.40
N LEU A 463 27.51 21.95 5.42
CA LEU A 463 28.67 21.89 6.30
C LEU A 463 29.91 21.30 5.61
N MET A 464 29.71 20.33 4.73
CA MET A 464 30.85 19.73 3.99
C MET A 464 31.45 20.70 2.99
N TRP A 465 30.62 21.51 2.33
CA TRP A 465 31.11 22.48 1.34
C TRP A 465 31.67 23.75 1.98
N GLU A 466 31.22 24.11 3.14
CA GLU A 466 31.90 25.14 3.95
C GLU A 466 33.30 24.71 4.40
N LEU A 467 33.53 23.39 4.50
CA LEU A 467 34.79 22.82 4.93
C LEU A 467 35.71 22.44 3.76
N VAL A 468 35.16 22.22 2.56
CA VAL A 468 35.96 21.90 1.36
C VAL A 468 36.30 23.19 0.60
N ASP A 469 37.57 23.60 0.62
CA ASP A 469 38.03 24.69 -0.25
C ASP A 469 37.99 24.21 -1.72
N PRO A 470 37.08 24.75 -2.57
CA PRO A 470 37.00 24.35 -3.97
C PRO A 470 38.28 24.57 -4.77
N ASN A 471 39.22 25.39 -4.25
CA ASN A 471 40.54 25.57 -4.86
C ASN A 471 41.53 24.47 -4.48
N ALA A 472 41.16 23.57 -3.57
CA ALA A 472 41.99 22.43 -3.21
C ALA A 472 41.89 21.27 -4.22
N TRP A 473 40.94 21.31 -5.13
CA TRP A 473 40.75 20.31 -6.16
C TRP A 473 41.50 20.71 -7.43
N VAL A 474 42.36 19.84 -7.92
CA VAL A 474 43.16 20.08 -9.14
C VAL A 474 42.84 18.95 -10.10
N PRO A 475 42.49 19.23 -11.39
CA PRO A 475 42.35 18.21 -12.41
C PRO A 475 43.61 17.36 -12.51
N VAL A 476 43.46 16.05 -12.53
CA VAL A 476 44.55 15.13 -12.84
C VAL A 476 44.83 15.23 -14.33
N ALA A 477 46.05 15.58 -14.72
CA ALA A 477 46.47 15.81 -16.10
C ALA A 477 46.59 14.51 -16.90
#